data_30bb2b64bd404e0bdcde01d3cb1e0652
#
_entry.id   30bb2b64bd404e0bdcde01d3cb1e0652
#
_cell.length_a   1.000
_cell.length_b   1.000
_cell.length_c   1.000
_cell.angle_alpha   90.00
_cell.angle_beta   90.00
_cell.angle_gamma   90.00
#
_symmetry.space_group_name_H-M   'P 1'
#
loop_
_entity.id
_entity.type
_entity.pdbx_description
1 polymer ?
#
loop_
_entity_poly.entity_id
_entity_poly.type
_entity_poly.pdbx_seq_one_letter_code
_entity_poly.pdbx_strand_id
1 'polypeptide(L)'
;MAYIDDPQTQKANLDYIQTSMNAPLLEKEHELDLARRWHEEGDEKALHELIESYTRLVVSMASRFRNYGLPMGDLIQEGNVGLMQAASRFDYKRDLRFSTYASWWIRSAIQDYVLRNWSIVRTGTTAAQKSLFFNLRRLRAKIEGENEKEGLGVEGRKKIAKELKVKTKDVRDMEARLSGSDSSLNATIGEDGDDDWQSMLSDERPNPEDIVLGMKDAQTRSAWLNSALGELSDREQTIIKERHLGYETVTLEELGKELGVSKERVRQLEQRAMGKLKSSMKKLIKTKDDLFTAG
;
A
#
# COMPACT_ATOMS: atom_id res chain seq x y z
N MET A 1 16.91 -5.05 5.22
CA MET A 1 17.98 -4.63 6.16
C MET A 1 17.82 -5.44 7.44
N ALA A 2 18.90 -6.10 7.92
CA ALA A 2 18.90 -6.55 9.30
C ALA A 2 19.03 -5.29 10.18
N TYR A 3 18.07 -5.04 11.03
CA TYR A 3 18.20 -4.00 12.06
C TYR A 3 19.34 -4.43 12.96
N ILE A 4 20.46 -3.75 12.85
CA ILE A 4 21.60 -3.93 13.77
C ILE A 4 21.31 -3.00 14.94
N ASP A 5 20.79 -3.56 16.03
CA ASP A 5 20.62 -2.82 17.27
C ASP A 5 22.00 -2.33 17.73
N ASP A 6 22.05 -1.11 18.29
CA ASP A 6 23.23 -0.58 18.99
C ASP A 6 23.70 -1.57 20.08
N PRO A 7 25.02 -1.74 20.29
CA PRO A 7 25.55 -2.70 21.26
C PRO A 7 24.98 -2.55 22.68
N GLN A 8 24.64 -1.34 23.10
CA GLN A 8 23.99 -1.10 24.40
C GLN A 8 22.56 -1.65 24.42
N THR A 9 21.80 -1.43 23.37
CA THR A 9 20.44 -1.98 23.21
C THR A 9 20.44 -3.51 23.13
N GLN A 10 21.42 -4.10 22.44
CA GLN A 10 21.58 -5.56 22.40
C GLN A 10 21.85 -6.13 23.78
N LYS A 11 22.74 -5.49 24.58
CA LYS A 11 23.03 -5.91 25.94
C LYS A 11 21.78 -5.82 26.82
N ALA A 12 21.06 -4.69 26.78
CA ALA A 12 19.83 -4.51 27.56
C ALA A 12 18.75 -5.56 27.19
N ASN A 13 18.62 -5.89 25.92
CA ASN A 13 17.71 -6.95 25.45
C ASN A 13 18.12 -8.33 25.98
N LEU A 14 19.42 -8.65 25.99
CA LEU A 14 19.91 -9.93 26.54
C LEU A 14 19.70 -10.01 28.04
N ASP A 15 19.97 -8.94 28.78
CA ASP A 15 19.75 -8.88 30.24
C ASP A 15 18.25 -9.05 30.56
N TYR A 16 17.36 -8.41 29.79
CA TYR A 16 15.91 -8.57 29.91
C TYR A 16 15.48 -10.02 29.67
N ILE A 17 15.96 -10.64 28.57
CA ILE A 17 15.67 -12.03 28.24
C ILE A 17 16.11 -12.97 29.37
N GLN A 18 17.34 -12.77 29.92
CA GLN A 18 17.87 -13.57 30.99
C GLN A 18 17.02 -13.44 32.27
N THR A 19 16.63 -12.22 32.63
CA THR A 19 15.76 -11.94 33.76
C THR A 19 14.40 -12.61 33.59
N SER A 20 13.78 -12.46 32.39
CA SER A 20 12.51 -13.07 32.08
C SER A 20 12.54 -14.61 32.12
N MET A 21 13.65 -15.21 31.72
CA MET A 21 13.82 -16.68 31.77
C MET A 21 14.00 -17.23 33.18
N ASN A 22 14.44 -16.41 34.11
CA ASN A 22 14.61 -16.77 35.53
C ASN A 22 13.37 -16.51 36.39
N ALA A 23 12.32 -15.88 35.81
CA ALA A 23 11.08 -15.61 36.52
C ALA A 23 10.43 -16.91 37.06
N PRO A 24 9.86 -16.90 38.29
CA PRO A 24 9.25 -18.07 38.90
C PRO A 24 8.02 -18.54 38.08
N LEU A 25 7.79 -19.85 38.10
CA LEU A 25 6.57 -20.42 37.51
C LEU A 25 5.46 -20.38 38.55
N LEU A 26 4.29 -19.88 38.17
CA LEU A 26 3.11 -19.82 39.01
C LEU A 26 2.34 -21.15 39.02
N GLU A 27 1.90 -21.57 40.18
CA GLU A 27 0.91 -22.62 40.35
C GLU A 27 -0.48 -22.10 39.94
N LYS A 28 -1.38 -22.99 39.51
CA LYS A 28 -2.72 -22.63 39.02
C LYS A 28 -3.53 -21.83 40.02
N GLU A 29 -3.48 -22.24 41.30
CA GLU A 29 -4.26 -21.61 42.37
C GLU A 29 -3.77 -20.17 42.61
N HIS A 30 -2.46 -19.98 42.68
CA HIS A 30 -1.88 -18.65 42.87
C HIS A 30 -2.12 -17.75 41.66
N GLU A 31 -2.01 -18.27 40.44
CA GLU A 31 -2.36 -17.57 39.20
C GLU A 31 -3.79 -17.03 39.22
N LEU A 32 -4.77 -17.84 39.62
CA LEU A 32 -6.16 -17.45 39.75
C LEU A 32 -6.41 -16.45 40.87
N ASP A 33 -5.69 -16.57 42.01
CA ASP A 33 -5.80 -15.59 43.08
C ASP A 33 -5.25 -14.22 42.67
N LEU A 34 -4.09 -14.17 42.02
CA LEU A 34 -3.54 -12.92 41.49
C LEU A 34 -4.50 -12.27 40.48
N ALA A 35 -5.08 -13.05 39.55
CA ALA A 35 -6.04 -12.55 38.60
C ALA A 35 -7.33 -12.04 39.27
N ARG A 36 -7.81 -12.71 40.32
CA ARG A 36 -8.97 -12.28 41.15
C ARG A 36 -8.70 -10.96 41.82
N ARG A 37 -7.58 -10.82 42.53
CA ARG A 37 -7.18 -9.59 43.23
C ARG A 37 -7.08 -8.41 42.28
N TRP A 38 -6.51 -8.63 41.11
CA TRP A 38 -6.48 -7.59 40.08
C TRP A 38 -7.89 -7.17 39.65
N HIS A 39 -8.78 -8.12 39.36
CA HIS A 39 -10.12 -7.80 38.83
C HIS A 39 -11.11 -7.28 39.89
N GLU A 40 -11.04 -7.75 41.12
CA GLU A 40 -11.98 -7.37 42.18
C GLU A 40 -11.49 -6.20 43.02
N GLU A 41 -10.19 -6.13 43.28
CA GLU A 41 -9.58 -5.16 44.22
C GLU A 41 -8.76 -4.08 43.50
N GLY A 42 -8.44 -4.27 42.20
CA GLY A 42 -7.57 -3.37 41.45
C GLY A 42 -6.13 -3.40 41.92
N ASP A 43 -5.66 -4.54 42.47
CA ASP A 43 -4.32 -4.69 43.00
C ASP A 43 -3.26 -4.73 41.91
N GLU A 44 -2.58 -3.59 41.70
CA GLU A 44 -1.52 -3.46 40.68
C GLU A 44 -0.32 -4.39 40.98
N LYS A 45 -0.03 -4.71 42.26
CA LYS A 45 1.08 -5.62 42.61
C LYS A 45 0.77 -7.03 42.16
N ALA A 46 -0.49 -7.48 42.31
CA ALA A 46 -0.92 -8.78 41.83
C ALA A 46 -0.85 -8.85 40.27
N LEU A 47 -1.21 -7.76 39.60
CA LEU A 47 -1.04 -7.68 38.15
C LEU A 47 0.42 -7.77 37.72
N HIS A 48 1.33 -7.03 38.38
CA HIS A 48 2.75 -7.04 38.05
C HIS A 48 3.35 -8.42 38.27
N GLU A 49 3.07 -9.08 39.37
CA GLU A 49 3.54 -10.44 39.66
C GLU A 49 3.05 -11.44 38.61
N LEU A 50 1.78 -11.33 38.20
CA LEU A 50 1.22 -12.16 37.13
C LEU A 50 1.95 -11.92 35.79
N ILE A 51 2.17 -10.66 35.40
CA ILE A 51 2.84 -10.31 34.13
C ILE A 51 4.29 -10.77 34.14
N GLU A 52 5.06 -10.47 35.21
CA GLU A 52 6.48 -10.84 35.35
C GLU A 52 6.67 -12.36 35.17
N SER A 53 5.86 -13.16 35.84
CA SER A 53 5.93 -14.61 35.76
C SER A 53 5.66 -15.17 34.34
N TYR A 54 4.96 -14.43 33.49
CA TYR A 54 4.65 -14.83 32.12
C TYR A 54 5.49 -14.14 31.03
N THR A 55 6.45 -13.27 31.37
CA THR A 55 7.40 -12.68 30.41
C THR A 55 8.20 -13.72 29.65
N ARG A 56 8.55 -14.85 30.28
CA ARG A 56 9.17 -16.01 29.63
C ARG A 56 8.35 -16.52 28.43
N LEU A 57 7.02 -16.55 28.55
CA LEU A 57 6.13 -16.98 27.47
C LEU A 57 6.22 -16.01 26.29
N VAL A 58 6.29 -14.69 26.57
CA VAL A 58 6.47 -13.66 25.55
C VAL A 58 7.75 -13.86 24.78
N VAL A 59 8.88 -14.01 25.48
CA VAL A 59 10.20 -14.26 24.87
C VAL A 59 10.18 -15.50 23.98
N SER A 60 9.62 -16.60 24.47
CA SER A 60 9.48 -17.85 23.72
C SER A 60 8.63 -17.67 22.45
N MET A 61 7.58 -16.86 22.52
CA MET A 61 6.72 -16.59 21.35
C MET A 61 7.36 -15.62 20.39
N ALA A 62 8.01 -14.55 20.86
CA ALA A 62 8.72 -13.58 20.04
C ALA A 62 9.85 -14.24 19.21
N SER A 63 10.59 -15.19 19.82
CA SER A 63 11.66 -15.92 19.13
C SER A 63 11.22 -16.66 17.88
N ARG A 64 9.95 -17.06 17.78
CA ARG A 64 9.38 -17.68 16.56
C ARG A 64 9.23 -16.72 15.39
N PHE A 65 9.22 -15.41 15.67
CA PHE A 65 9.10 -14.35 14.68
C PHE A 65 10.44 -13.69 14.30
N ARG A 66 11.58 -14.16 14.85
CA ARG A 66 12.91 -13.61 14.57
C ARG A 66 13.28 -13.52 13.09
N ASN A 67 12.72 -14.44 12.26
CA ASN A 67 13.06 -14.54 10.84
C ASN A 67 12.33 -13.51 9.95
N TYR A 68 11.55 -12.61 10.55
CA TYR A 68 10.91 -11.51 9.81
C TYR A 68 11.79 -10.26 9.68
N GLY A 69 13.01 -10.26 10.27
CA GLY A 69 13.98 -9.17 10.12
C GLY A 69 13.69 -7.94 10.99
N LEU A 70 12.83 -8.07 11.99
CA LEU A 70 12.51 -7.01 12.94
C LEU A 70 13.33 -7.16 14.23
N PRO A 71 13.59 -6.04 14.95
CA PRO A 71 14.32 -6.07 16.22
C PRO A 71 13.64 -6.98 17.24
N MET A 72 14.42 -7.84 17.90
CA MET A 72 13.88 -8.78 18.89
C MET A 72 13.28 -8.04 20.09
N GLY A 73 13.90 -6.94 20.51
CA GLY A 73 13.39 -6.09 21.59
C GLY A 73 11.97 -5.61 21.31
N ASP A 74 11.71 -5.12 20.10
CA ASP A 74 10.40 -4.62 19.70
C ASP A 74 9.35 -5.74 19.68
N LEU A 75 9.71 -6.93 19.16
CA LEU A 75 8.83 -8.10 19.17
C LEU A 75 8.45 -8.53 20.58
N ILE A 76 9.40 -8.45 21.53
CA ILE A 76 9.16 -8.74 22.94
C ILE A 76 8.24 -7.69 23.56
N GLN A 77 8.49 -6.39 23.33
CA GLN A 77 7.67 -5.33 23.91
C GLN A 77 6.23 -5.37 23.39
N GLU A 78 6.04 -5.59 22.10
CA GLU A 78 4.68 -5.79 21.53
C GLU A 78 4.01 -7.06 22.09
N GLY A 79 4.79 -8.11 22.32
CA GLY A 79 4.30 -9.29 23.01
C GLY A 79 3.87 -8.99 24.46
N ASN A 80 4.63 -8.14 25.20
CA ASN A 80 4.25 -7.69 26.53
C ASN A 80 2.95 -6.85 26.52
N VAL A 81 2.76 -5.99 25.52
CA VAL A 81 1.48 -5.28 25.33
C VAL A 81 0.33 -6.29 25.17
N GLY A 82 0.54 -7.34 24.38
CA GLY A 82 -0.44 -8.43 24.24
C GLY A 82 -0.69 -9.17 25.55
N LEU A 83 0.35 -9.42 26.36
CA LEU A 83 0.24 -10.05 27.66
C LEU A 83 -0.58 -9.18 28.65
N MET A 84 -0.32 -7.88 28.70
CA MET A 84 -1.09 -6.93 29.52
C MET A 84 -2.57 -6.87 29.10
N GLN A 85 -2.84 -6.87 27.80
CA GLN A 85 -4.23 -6.93 27.29
C GLN A 85 -4.91 -8.25 27.68
N ALA A 86 -4.17 -9.36 27.67
CA ALA A 86 -4.70 -10.63 28.17
C ALA A 86 -5.03 -10.57 29.65
N ALA A 87 -4.14 -10.03 30.50
CA ALA A 87 -4.36 -9.91 31.93
C ALA A 87 -5.60 -9.04 32.27
N SER A 88 -5.79 -7.95 31.54
CA SER A 88 -6.94 -7.06 31.75
C SER A 88 -8.29 -7.68 31.36
N ARG A 89 -8.30 -8.72 30.53
CA ARG A 89 -9.54 -9.34 29.98
C ARG A 89 -9.69 -10.80 30.41
N PHE A 90 -8.78 -11.33 31.20
CA PHE A 90 -8.82 -12.71 31.64
C PHE A 90 -9.96 -12.95 32.65
N ASP A 91 -10.81 -13.91 32.36
CA ASP A 91 -11.91 -14.32 33.25
C ASP A 91 -11.42 -15.46 34.16
N TYR A 92 -11.05 -15.12 35.40
CA TYR A 92 -10.56 -16.05 36.41
C TYR A 92 -11.62 -17.07 36.86
N LYS A 93 -12.91 -16.83 36.57
CA LYS A 93 -14.01 -17.76 36.89
C LYS A 93 -14.05 -18.98 35.97
N ARG A 94 -13.34 -18.91 34.83
CA ARG A 94 -13.21 -20.06 33.93
C ARG A 94 -12.07 -20.95 34.38
N ASP A 95 -12.28 -22.25 34.32
CA ASP A 95 -11.24 -23.26 34.67
C ASP A 95 -10.19 -23.40 33.53
N LEU A 96 -9.52 -22.30 33.20
CA LEU A 96 -8.50 -22.23 32.14
C LEU A 96 -7.22 -21.61 32.70
N ARG A 97 -6.07 -22.12 32.26
CA ARG A 97 -4.76 -21.51 32.56
C ARG A 97 -4.61 -20.18 31.84
N PHE A 98 -4.11 -19.18 32.53
CA PHE A 98 -3.82 -17.86 31.96
C PHE A 98 -2.86 -17.95 30.76
N SER A 99 -1.84 -18.81 30.81
CA SER A 99 -0.90 -19.05 29.71
C SER A 99 -1.59 -19.41 28.40
N THR A 100 -2.64 -20.23 28.46
CA THR A 100 -3.39 -20.62 27.26
C THR A 100 -4.12 -19.43 26.66
N TYR A 101 -4.76 -18.63 27.48
CA TYR A 101 -5.45 -17.40 27.06
C TYR A 101 -4.48 -16.32 26.56
N ALA A 102 -3.42 -16.05 27.33
CA ALA A 102 -2.39 -15.07 27.00
C ALA A 102 -1.66 -15.37 25.69
N SER A 103 -1.43 -16.65 25.38
CA SER A 103 -0.79 -17.06 24.13
C SER A 103 -1.47 -16.52 22.88
N TRP A 104 -2.79 -16.41 22.87
CA TRP A 104 -3.55 -15.86 21.73
C TRP A 104 -3.32 -14.35 21.60
N TRP A 105 -3.34 -13.62 22.70
CA TRP A 105 -3.13 -12.17 22.72
C TRP A 105 -1.69 -11.80 22.33
N ILE A 106 -0.72 -12.47 22.94
CA ILE A 106 0.71 -12.28 22.62
C ILE A 106 0.95 -12.51 21.14
N ARG A 107 0.45 -13.64 20.60
CA ARG A 107 0.60 -13.96 19.18
C ARG A 107 -0.05 -12.92 18.30
N SER A 108 -1.26 -12.49 18.63
CA SER A 108 -2.00 -11.48 17.85
C SER A 108 -1.26 -10.15 17.83
N ALA A 109 -0.75 -9.68 18.99
CA ALA A 109 0.00 -8.43 19.09
C ALA A 109 1.29 -8.47 18.26
N ILE A 110 2.08 -9.54 18.40
CA ILE A 110 3.33 -9.73 17.62
C ILE A 110 3.02 -9.81 16.12
N GLN A 111 1.99 -10.56 15.72
CA GLN A 111 1.62 -10.67 14.30
C GLN A 111 1.16 -9.34 13.72
N ASP A 112 0.39 -8.56 14.45
CA ASP A 112 -0.05 -7.24 14.01
C ASP A 112 1.13 -6.26 13.89
N TYR A 113 2.10 -6.32 14.80
CA TYR A 113 3.34 -5.55 14.72
C TYR A 113 4.17 -5.93 13.48
N VAL A 114 4.39 -7.23 13.27
CA VAL A 114 5.13 -7.74 12.09
C VAL A 114 4.48 -7.27 10.79
N LEU A 115 3.16 -7.38 10.65
CA LEU A 115 2.46 -6.94 9.45
C LEU A 115 2.59 -5.44 9.17
N ARG A 116 2.68 -4.61 10.22
CA ARG A 116 2.81 -3.16 10.07
C ARG A 116 4.22 -2.71 9.73
N ASN A 117 5.22 -3.43 10.24
CA ASN A 117 6.61 -2.96 10.23
C ASN A 117 7.55 -3.81 9.35
N TRP A 118 7.05 -4.91 8.74
CA TRP A 118 7.85 -5.77 7.87
C TRP A 118 8.34 -5.07 6.59
N SER A 119 7.55 -4.13 6.05
CA SER A 119 7.88 -3.35 4.85
C SER A 119 7.41 -1.91 5.01
N ILE A 120 8.11 -0.97 4.38
CA ILE A 120 7.75 0.46 4.30
C ILE A 120 6.35 0.62 3.69
N VAL A 121 6.05 -0.17 2.65
CA VAL A 121 4.73 -0.22 2.04
C VAL A 121 3.86 -1.22 2.80
N ARG A 122 2.90 -0.72 3.57
CA ARG A 122 1.99 -1.55 4.35
C ARG A 122 1.25 -2.54 3.46
N THR A 123 1.39 -3.81 3.77
CA THR A 123 0.61 -4.86 3.14
C THR A 123 -0.79 -4.89 3.74
N GLY A 124 -1.77 -5.22 2.91
CA GLY A 124 -3.17 -5.11 3.24
C GLY A 124 -3.63 -5.80 4.52
N THR A 125 -4.73 -5.28 5.04
CA THR A 125 -5.26 -5.55 6.38
C THR A 125 -6.34 -6.63 6.41
N THR A 126 -6.66 -7.26 5.26
CA THR A 126 -7.71 -8.29 5.21
C THR A 126 -7.28 -9.60 5.86
N ALA A 127 -8.23 -10.33 6.44
CA ALA A 127 -7.97 -11.64 7.06
C ALA A 127 -7.30 -12.63 6.08
N ALA A 128 -7.67 -12.57 4.79
CA ALA A 128 -7.08 -13.38 3.73
C ALA A 128 -5.59 -13.06 3.54
N GLN A 129 -5.23 -11.77 3.50
CA GLN A 129 -3.85 -11.32 3.33
C GLN A 129 -2.99 -11.64 4.57
N LYS A 130 -3.53 -11.49 5.79
CA LYS A 130 -2.86 -11.92 7.02
C LYS A 130 -2.56 -13.42 6.99
N SER A 131 -3.55 -14.22 6.63
CA SER A 131 -3.39 -15.67 6.51
C SER A 131 -2.32 -16.05 5.48
N LEU A 132 -2.33 -15.41 4.31
CA LEU A 132 -1.32 -15.60 3.27
C LEU A 132 0.07 -15.22 3.76
N PHE A 133 0.26 -14.05 4.35
CA PHE A 133 1.56 -13.56 4.80
C PHE A 133 2.28 -14.55 5.71
N PHE A 134 1.57 -15.12 6.70
CA PHE A 134 2.17 -16.03 7.67
C PHE A 134 2.29 -17.48 7.19
N ASN A 135 1.44 -17.91 6.27
CA ASN A 135 1.39 -19.32 5.85
C ASN A 135 2.04 -19.59 4.48
N LEU A 136 2.16 -18.57 3.60
CA LEU A 136 2.62 -18.77 2.23
C LEU A 136 3.99 -19.43 2.14
N ARG A 137 4.98 -18.96 2.93
CA ARG A 137 6.35 -19.52 2.92
C ARG A 137 6.34 -21.00 3.33
N ARG A 138 5.59 -21.36 4.37
CA ARG A 138 5.48 -22.74 4.85
C ARG A 138 4.81 -23.65 3.81
N LEU A 139 3.72 -23.17 3.21
CA LEU A 139 2.98 -23.92 2.20
C LEU A 139 3.77 -24.06 0.90
N ARG A 140 4.49 -23.01 0.53
CA ARG A 140 5.40 -23.03 -0.61
C ARG A 140 6.48 -24.10 -0.41
N ALA A 141 7.19 -24.07 0.71
CA ALA A 141 8.22 -25.07 1.03
C ALA A 141 7.68 -26.51 1.00
N LYS A 142 6.44 -26.73 1.49
CA LYS A 142 5.79 -28.04 1.45
C LYS A 142 5.52 -28.50 0.02
N ILE A 143 5.01 -27.61 -0.85
CA ILE A 143 4.68 -27.94 -2.24
C ILE A 143 5.94 -28.12 -3.09
N GLU A 144 6.97 -27.28 -2.88
CA GLU A 144 8.26 -27.38 -3.57
C GLU A 144 9.03 -28.63 -3.16
N GLY A 145 8.93 -29.08 -1.91
CA GLY A 145 9.48 -30.36 -1.43
C GLY A 145 8.81 -31.60 -2.03
N GLU A 146 7.57 -31.47 -2.51
CA GLU A 146 6.85 -32.53 -3.22
C GLU A 146 7.18 -32.55 -4.73
N ASN A 147 7.63 -31.43 -5.30
CA ASN A 147 7.93 -31.25 -6.73
C ASN A 147 9.33 -30.64 -6.92
N GLU A 148 10.32 -31.47 -7.26
CA GLU A 148 11.75 -31.09 -7.30
C GLU A 148 12.15 -30.08 -8.38
N LYS A 149 11.28 -29.54 -9.23
CA LYS A 149 11.81 -28.87 -10.46
C LYS A 149 11.33 -27.48 -10.83
N GLU A 150 10.30 -26.90 -10.25
CA GLU A 150 9.89 -25.53 -10.61
C GLU A 150 9.27 -24.82 -9.40
N GLY A 151 9.63 -23.53 -9.20
CA GLY A 151 8.98 -22.69 -8.17
C GLY A 151 7.45 -22.75 -8.24
N LEU A 152 6.77 -22.00 -7.42
CA LEU A 152 5.31 -22.10 -7.25
C LEU A 152 4.55 -21.88 -8.57
N GLY A 153 4.40 -22.95 -9.37
CA GLY A 153 3.68 -22.93 -10.63
C GLY A 153 2.19 -22.62 -10.44
N VAL A 154 1.44 -22.50 -11.53
CA VAL A 154 0.00 -22.18 -11.50
C VAL A 154 -0.78 -23.19 -10.62
N GLU A 155 -0.43 -24.46 -10.67
CA GLU A 155 -1.07 -25.51 -9.86
C GLU A 155 -0.75 -25.36 -8.37
N GLY A 156 0.48 -25.00 -8.00
CA GLY A 156 0.85 -24.74 -6.61
C GLY A 156 0.07 -23.57 -6.03
N ARG A 157 -0.08 -22.47 -6.79
CA ARG A 157 -0.91 -21.32 -6.39
C ARG A 157 -2.38 -21.70 -6.19
N LYS A 158 -2.94 -22.57 -7.04
CA LYS A 158 -4.32 -23.08 -6.88
C LYS A 158 -4.46 -23.93 -5.62
N LYS A 159 -3.48 -24.80 -5.31
CA LYS A 159 -3.47 -25.61 -4.08
C LYS A 159 -3.48 -24.71 -2.84
N ILE A 160 -2.60 -23.69 -2.77
CA ILE A 160 -2.55 -22.73 -1.66
C ILE A 160 -3.85 -21.94 -1.56
N ALA A 161 -4.39 -21.45 -2.69
CA ALA A 161 -5.63 -20.70 -2.72
C ALA A 161 -6.80 -21.52 -2.15
N LYS A 162 -6.87 -22.82 -2.46
CA LYS A 162 -7.87 -23.76 -1.94
C LYS A 162 -7.69 -24.02 -0.44
N GLU A 163 -6.44 -24.24 0.02
CA GLU A 163 -6.13 -24.54 1.42
C GLU A 163 -6.45 -23.35 2.34
N LEU A 164 -6.09 -22.13 1.92
CA LEU A 164 -6.33 -20.90 2.69
C LEU A 164 -7.67 -20.23 2.40
N LYS A 165 -8.48 -20.76 1.49
CA LYS A 165 -9.78 -20.21 1.05
C LYS A 165 -9.67 -18.75 0.55
N VAL A 166 -8.66 -18.47 -0.27
CA VAL A 166 -8.37 -17.16 -0.85
C VAL A 166 -8.37 -17.23 -2.38
N LYS A 167 -8.39 -16.08 -3.07
CA LYS A 167 -8.31 -16.04 -4.53
C LYS A 167 -6.87 -16.30 -5.00
N THR A 168 -6.73 -16.98 -6.14
CA THR A 168 -5.40 -17.23 -6.76
C THR A 168 -4.65 -15.95 -7.10
N LYS A 169 -5.37 -14.87 -7.41
CA LYS A 169 -4.79 -13.54 -7.60
C LYS A 169 -4.09 -13.05 -6.34
N ASP A 170 -4.74 -13.18 -5.18
CA ASP A 170 -4.17 -12.73 -3.89
C ASP A 170 -2.89 -13.51 -3.54
N VAL A 171 -2.86 -14.82 -3.89
CA VAL A 171 -1.65 -15.65 -3.71
C VAL A 171 -0.50 -15.14 -4.57
N ARG A 172 -0.75 -14.84 -5.85
CA ARG A 172 0.25 -14.32 -6.78
C ARG A 172 0.77 -12.95 -6.33
N ASP A 173 -0.12 -12.07 -5.94
CA ASP A 173 0.24 -10.70 -5.50
C ASP A 173 1.04 -10.75 -4.19
N MET A 174 0.72 -11.66 -3.27
CA MET A 174 1.48 -11.87 -2.04
C MET A 174 2.84 -12.54 -2.31
N GLU A 175 2.91 -13.49 -3.24
CA GLU A 175 4.17 -14.12 -3.66
C GLU A 175 5.15 -13.08 -4.23
N ALA A 176 4.68 -12.20 -5.10
CA ALA A 176 5.50 -11.12 -5.65
C ALA A 176 6.05 -10.19 -4.56
N ARG A 177 5.24 -9.88 -3.53
CA ARG A 177 5.67 -9.05 -2.39
C ARG A 177 6.67 -9.75 -1.47
N LEU A 178 6.51 -11.05 -1.26
CA LEU A 178 7.40 -11.83 -0.37
C LEU A 178 8.67 -12.34 -1.08
N SER A 179 8.79 -12.12 -2.40
CA SER A 179 9.97 -12.53 -3.19
C SER A 179 11.22 -11.71 -2.89
N GLY A 180 11.07 -10.47 -2.45
CA GLY A 180 12.16 -9.58 -2.08
C GLY A 180 11.84 -8.77 -0.82
N SER A 181 12.87 -8.33 -0.11
CA SER A 181 12.78 -7.31 0.93
C SER A 181 12.95 -5.91 0.32
N ASP A 182 12.57 -4.88 1.07
CA ASP A 182 12.84 -3.50 0.69
C ASP A 182 14.35 -3.31 0.49
N SER A 183 14.76 -2.72 -0.64
CA SER A 183 16.15 -2.43 -0.96
C SER A 183 16.48 -0.99 -0.57
N SER A 184 17.73 -0.76 -0.10
CA SER A 184 18.20 0.59 0.17
C SER A 184 18.58 1.29 -1.13
N LEU A 185 18.06 2.48 -1.37
CA LEU A 185 18.47 3.32 -2.48
C LEU A 185 19.91 3.88 -2.32
N ASN A 186 20.40 3.92 -1.06
CA ASN A 186 21.77 4.35 -0.78
C ASN A 186 22.79 3.18 -0.89
N ALA A 187 22.35 2.00 -1.35
CA ALA A 187 23.28 0.92 -1.62
C ALA A 187 24.11 1.25 -2.85
N THR A 188 25.43 1.13 -2.73
CA THR A 188 26.39 1.41 -3.81
C THR A 188 26.27 0.39 -4.93
N ILE A 189 26.48 0.84 -6.16
CA ILE A 189 26.46 0.03 -7.37
C ILE A 189 27.91 -0.09 -7.87
N GLY A 190 28.37 -1.33 -8.11
CA GLY A 190 29.72 -1.60 -8.60
C GLY A 190 30.79 -1.65 -7.50
N GLU A 191 32.01 -1.94 -7.92
CA GLU A 191 33.18 -2.09 -7.02
C GLU A 191 33.80 -0.74 -6.62
N ASP A 192 33.61 0.30 -7.44
CA ASP A 192 34.21 1.63 -7.22
C ASP A 192 33.41 2.50 -6.22
N GLY A 193 32.17 2.15 -5.93
CA GLY A 193 31.37 2.72 -4.83
C GLY A 193 30.91 4.18 -4.99
N ASP A 194 31.10 4.79 -6.16
CA ASP A 194 30.80 6.20 -6.41
C ASP A 194 29.30 6.45 -6.75
N ASP A 195 28.60 5.44 -7.29
CA ASP A 195 27.18 5.53 -7.66
C ASP A 195 26.29 4.73 -6.69
N ASP A 196 25.12 5.28 -6.39
CA ASP A 196 24.07 4.61 -5.61
C ASP A 196 22.82 4.37 -6.48
N TRP A 197 21.90 3.51 -6.00
CA TRP A 197 20.64 3.25 -6.70
C TRP A 197 19.75 4.50 -6.81
N GLN A 198 19.96 5.48 -5.92
CA GLN A 198 19.19 6.73 -5.93
C GLN A 198 19.54 7.57 -7.16
N SER A 199 20.81 7.59 -7.57
CA SER A 199 21.29 8.35 -8.74
C SER A 199 20.70 7.85 -10.06
N MET A 200 20.26 6.58 -10.10
CA MET A 200 19.63 5.97 -11.29
C MET A 200 18.13 6.25 -11.42
N LEU A 201 17.51 6.86 -10.42
CA LEU A 201 16.08 7.18 -10.49
C LEU A 201 15.86 8.36 -11.44
N SER A 202 15.04 8.13 -12.48
CA SER A 202 14.59 9.21 -13.36
C SER A 202 13.57 10.10 -12.67
N ASP A 203 13.67 11.42 -12.86
CA ASP A 203 12.60 12.36 -12.47
C ASP A 203 11.37 12.12 -13.37
N GLU A 204 10.19 12.01 -12.78
CA GLU A 204 8.91 11.87 -13.51
C GLU A 204 8.43 13.22 -14.09
N ARG A 205 9.05 14.32 -13.73
CA ARG A 205 8.70 15.62 -14.28
C ARG A 205 9.06 15.68 -15.76
N PRO A 206 8.18 16.29 -16.59
CA PRO A 206 8.51 16.49 -17.99
C PRO A 206 9.78 17.34 -18.10
N ASN A 207 10.66 17.00 -19.03
CA ASN A 207 11.90 17.76 -19.21
C ASN A 207 11.59 19.17 -19.74
N PRO A 208 12.52 20.14 -19.58
CA PRO A 208 12.30 21.49 -20.06
C PRO A 208 12.01 21.60 -21.57
N GLU A 209 12.55 20.68 -22.36
CA GLU A 209 12.28 20.62 -23.79
C GLU A 209 10.83 20.26 -24.09
N ASP A 210 10.28 19.23 -23.42
CA ASP A 210 8.87 18.82 -23.58
C ASP A 210 7.90 19.94 -23.15
N ILE A 211 8.25 20.67 -22.08
CA ILE A 211 7.46 21.81 -21.61
C ILE A 211 7.44 22.91 -22.67
N VAL A 212 8.61 23.29 -23.20
CA VAL A 212 8.71 24.36 -24.22
C VAL A 212 8.05 23.95 -25.53
N LEU A 213 8.25 22.71 -25.97
CA LEU A 213 7.58 22.16 -27.16
C LEU A 213 6.05 22.21 -26.98
N GLY A 214 5.53 21.69 -25.85
CA GLY A 214 4.11 21.74 -25.56
C GLY A 214 3.52 23.15 -25.53
N MET A 215 4.25 24.12 -24.93
CA MET A 215 3.83 25.53 -24.95
C MET A 215 3.82 26.13 -26.36
N LYS A 216 4.85 25.90 -27.15
CA LYS A 216 4.95 26.37 -28.53
C LYS A 216 3.86 25.78 -29.42
N ASP A 217 3.64 24.49 -29.30
CA ASP A 217 2.57 23.79 -30.03
C ASP A 217 1.18 24.30 -29.66
N ALA A 218 0.93 24.53 -28.37
CA ALA A 218 -0.34 25.11 -27.90
C ALA A 218 -0.55 26.51 -28.46
N GLN A 219 0.49 27.37 -28.46
CA GLN A 219 0.45 28.70 -29.05
C GLN A 219 0.19 28.65 -30.55
N THR A 220 0.87 27.79 -31.26
CA THR A 220 0.73 27.61 -32.71
C THR A 220 -0.67 27.11 -33.06
N ARG A 221 -1.19 26.10 -32.36
CA ARG A 221 -2.56 25.59 -32.55
C ARG A 221 -3.62 26.65 -32.25
N SER A 222 -3.40 27.44 -31.18
CA SER A 222 -4.30 28.55 -30.85
C SER A 222 -4.28 29.64 -31.93
N ALA A 223 -3.12 29.98 -32.45
CA ALA A 223 -3.00 30.94 -33.56
C ALA A 223 -3.71 30.45 -34.82
N TRP A 224 -3.53 29.18 -35.18
CA TRP A 224 -4.26 28.57 -36.34
C TRP A 224 -5.74 28.56 -36.12
N LEU A 225 -6.23 28.19 -34.95
CA LEU A 225 -7.65 28.17 -34.62
C LEU A 225 -8.23 29.59 -34.68
N ASN A 226 -7.56 30.59 -34.13
CA ASN A 226 -7.99 31.98 -34.16
C ASN A 226 -8.04 32.52 -35.61
N SER A 227 -7.06 32.18 -36.44
CA SER A 227 -7.04 32.54 -37.86
C SER A 227 -8.22 31.91 -38.61
N ALA A 228 -8.45 30.60 -38.39
CA ALA A 228 -9.55 29.89 -39.01
C ALA A 228 -10.93 30.38 -38.52
N LEU A 229 -11.08 30.78 -37.27
CA LEU A 229 -12.27 31.39 -36.72
C LEU A 229 -12.54 32.76 -37.35
N GLY A 230 -11.50 33.55 -37.68
CA GLY A 230 -11.61 34.83 -38.36
C GLY A 230 -12.18 34.74 -39.80
N GLU A 231 -12.10 33.57 -40.46
CA GLU A 231 -12.69 33.33 -41.79
C GLU A 231 -14.20 33.02 -41.73
N LEU A 232 -14.77 32.82 -40.54
CA LEU A 232 -16.19 32.56 -40.34
C LEU A 232 -16.99 33.86 -40.23
N SER A 233 -18.28 33.83 -40.59
CA SER A 233 -19.18 34.94 -40.30
C SER A 233 -19.45 35.09 -38.81
N ASP A 234 -19.78 36.30 -38.31
CA ASP A 234 -20.04 36.57 -36.90
C ASP A 234 -21.02 35.59 -36.27
N ARG A 235 -22.09 35.23 -36.96
CA ARG A 235 -23.05 34.24 -36.47
C ARG A 235 -22.48 32.85 -36.34
N GLU A 236 -21.66 32.41 -37.32
CA GLU A 236 -20.97 31.12 -37.28
C GLU A 236 -19.91 31.10 -36.17
N GLN A 237 -19.18 32.20 -35.92
CA GLN A 237 -18.23 32.31 -34.81
C GLN A 237 -18.91 32.19 -33.46
N THR A 238 -20.03 32.91 -33.26
CA THR A 238 -20.80 32.83 -32.00
C THR A 238 -21.24 31.41 -31.72
N ILE A 239 -21.81 30.71 -32.72
CA ILE A 239 -22.25 29.33 -32.56
C ILE A 239 -21.10 28.41 -32.16
N ILE A 240 -19.92 28.54 -32.78
CA ILE A 240 -18.77 27.70 -32.48
C ILE A 240 -18.18 28.03 -31.10
N LYS A 241 -18.08 29.32 -30.78
CA LYS A 241 -17.55 29.75 -29.46
C LYS A 241 -18.39 29.27 -28.30
N GLU A 242 -19.72 29.47 -28.36
CA GLU A 242 -20.62 29.10 -27.27
C GLU A 242 -20.81 27.58 -27.11
N ARG A 243 -20.73 26.81 -28.24
CA ARG A 243 -20.96 25.38 -28.20
C ARG A 243 -19.71 24.52 -28.01
N HIS A 244 -18.55 24.96 -28.52
CA HIS A 244 -17.35 24.12 -28.59
C HIS A 244 -16.15 24.70 -27.86
N LEU A 245 -16.11 26.00 -27.60
CA LEU A 245 -14.98 26.66 -26.96
C LEU A 245 -15.33 27.26 -25.58
N GLY A 246 -16.62 27.38 -25.24
CA GLY A 246 -17.09 27.85 -23.95
C GLY A 246 -16.90 26.83 -22.85
N TYR A 247 -16.84 27.27 -21.58
CA TYR A 247 -16.80 26.39 -20.40
C TYR A 247 -18.11 25.61 -20.21
N GLU A 248 -19.24 26.19 -20.59
CA GLU A 248 -20.56 25.57 -20.56
C GLU A 248 -21.08 25.46 -21.99
N THR A 249 -21.62 24.30 -22.37
CA THR A 249 -22.15 24.08 -23.69
C THR A 249 -23.58 24.58 -23.78
N VAL A 250 -23.84 25.62 -24.59
CA VAL A 250 -25.16 26.18 -24.82
C VAL A 250 -25.98 25.28 -25.75
N THR A 251 -27.26 25.13 -25.50
CA THR A 251 -28.14 24.27 -26.36
C THR A 251 -28.48 24.94 -27.67
N LEU A 252 -28.79 24.10 -28.70
CA LEU A 252 -29.20 24.61 -30.04
C LEU A 252 -30.49 25.46 -29.95
N GLU A 253 -31.33 25.22 -28.95
CA GLU A 253 -32.58 25.97 -28.75
C GLU A 253 -32.34 27.37 -28.17
N GLU A 254 -31.43 27.48 -27.22
CA GLU A 254 -31.03 28.76 -26.62
C GLU A 254 -30.36 29.64 -27.66
N LEU A 255 -29.38 29.11 -28.40
CA LEU A 255 -28.74 29.84 -29.50
C LEU A 255 -29.75 30.22 -30.62
N GLY A 256 -30.74 29.34 -30.86
CA GLY A 256 -31.81 29.67 -31.77
C GLY A 256 -32.64 30.89 -31.36
N LYS A 257 -32.93 31.00 -30.08
CA LYS A 257 -33.65 32.15 -29.49
C LYS A 257 -32.79 33.43 -29.55
N GLU A 258 -31.50 33.33 -29.22
CA GLU A 258 -30.56 34.45 -29.22
C GLU A 258 -30.31 34.99 -30.64
N LEU A 259 -30.12 34.10 -31.60
CA LEU A 259 -29.85 34.47 -33.01
C LEU A 259 -31.11 34.71 -33.86
N GLY A 260 -32.30 34.52 -33.28
CA GLY A 260 -33.58 34.71 -33.99
C GLY A 260 -33.85 33.70 -35.10
N VAL A 261 -33.34 32.44 -34.96
CA VAL A 261 -33.46 31.39 -35.98
C VAL A 261 -33.94 30.06 -35.37
N SER A 262 -34.45 29.16 -36.19
CA SER A 262 -34.90 27.84 -35.72
C SER A 262 -33.71 26.97 -35.30
N LYS A 263 -33.94 26.06 -34.34
CA LYS A 263 -32.97 25.04 -33.89
C LYS A 263 -32.29 24.32 -35.06
N GLU A 264 -33.06 23.91 -36.07
CA GLU A 264 -32.52 23.20 -37.24
C GLU A 264 -31.61 24.12 -38.09
N ARG A 265 -31.95 25.41 -38.13
CA ARG A 265 -31.11 26.40 -38.83
C ARG A 265 -29.78 26.61 -38.10
N VAL A 266 -29.76 26.63 -36.75
CA VAL A 266 -28.52 26.68 -35.96
C VAL A 266 -27.67 25.44 -36.24
N ARG A 267 -28.26 24.26 -36.28
CA ARG A 267 -27.56 23.00 -36.60
C ARG A 267 -26.90 23.03 -37.97
N GLN A 268 -27.61 23.56 -38.97
CA GLN A 268 -27.08 23.70 -40.35
C GLN A 268 -25.93 24.70 -40.40
N LEU A 269 -26.02 25.83 -39.67
CA LEU A 269 -24.94 26.81 -39.58
C LEU A 269 -23.72 26.23 -38.87
N GLU A 270 -23.92 25.51 -37.77
CA GLU A 270 -22.85 24.82 -37.03
C GLU A 270 -22.10 23.83 -37.94
N GLN A 271 -22.84 22.96 -38.66
CA GLN A 271 -22.25 21.98 -39.55
C GLN A 271 -21.46 22.65 -40.70
N ARG A 272 -21.98 23.75 -41.23
CA ARG A 272 -21.30 24.55 -42.28
C ARG A 272 -20.04 25.22 -41.71
N ALA A 273 -20.13 25.80 -40.53
CA ALA A 273 -19.00 26.43 -39.83
C ALA A 273 -17.87 25.42 -39.52
N MET A 274 -18.21 24.25 -38.99
CA MET A 274 -17.26 23.17 -38.78
C MET A 274 -16.59 22.68 -40.06
N GLY A 275 -17.33 22.62 -41.16
CA GLY A 275 -16.78 22.30 -42.48
C GLY A 275 -15.80 23.35 -43.00
N LYS A 276 -16.10 24.65 -42.82
CA LYS A 276 -15.17 25.75 -43.13
C LYS A 276 -13.92 25.71 -42.25
N LEU A 277 -14.10 25.58 -40.95
CA LEU A 277 -12.97 25.46 -40.01
C LEU A 277 -12.03 24.31 -40.41
N LYS A 278 -12.58 23.14 -40.67
CA LYS A 278 -11.80 21.96 -41.09
C LYS A 278 -11.03 22.21 -42.37
N SER A 279 -11.62 22.91 -43.35
CA SER A 279 -10.94 23.22 -44.62
C SER A 279 -9.88 24.31 -44.46
N SER A 280 -10.13 25.32 -43.63
CA SER A 280 -9.18 26.37 -43.33
C SER A 280 -7.98 25.85 -42.54
N MET A 281 -8.20 25.07 -41.47
CA MET A 281 -7.13 24.44 -40.72
C MET A 281 -6.28 23.49 -41.57
N LYS A 282 -6.89 22.71 -42.48
CA LYS A 282 -6.13 21.86 -43.42
C LYS A 282 -5.20 22.63 -44.35
N LYS A 283 -5.49 23.89 -44.67
CA LYS A 283 -4.61 24.75 -45.51
C LYS A 283 -3.41 25.25 -44.70
N LEU A 284 -3.60 25.44 -43.40
CA LEU A 284 -2.53 25.92 -42.50
C LEU A 284 -1.56 24.80 -42.09
N ILE A 285 -2.02 23.56 -42.10
CA ILE A 285 -1.22 22.37 -41.72
C ILE A 285 -0.48 21.91 -43.00
N LYS A 286 0.85 22.05 -42.98
CA LYS A 286 1.68 21.66 -44.14
C LYS A 286 2.03 20.18 -44.15
N THR A 287 2.10 19.54 -42.97
CA THR A 287 2.43 18.11 -42.79
C THR A 287 1.50 17.46 -41.78
N LYS A 288 1.33 16.12 -41.87
CA LYS A 288 0.55 15.38 -40.86
C LYS A 288 1.17 15.40 -39.49
N ASP A 289 2.49 15.57 -39.44
CA ASP A 289 3.26 15.62 -38.18
C ASP A 289 3.01 16.92 -37.39
N ASP A 290 2.58 18.01 -38.06
CA ASP A 290 2.18 19.25 -37.39
C ASP A 290 0.94 19.10 -36.46
N LEU A 291 0.19 17.99 -36.60
CA LEU A 291 -0.99 17.68 -35.73
C LEU A 291 -0.68 16.82 -34.52
N PHE A 292 0.42 16.08 -34.50
CA PHE A 292 0.67 14.99 -33.59
C PHE A 292 2.01 15.03 -32.85
N THR A 293 2.65 16.19 -32.75
CA THR A 293 3.90 16.35 -32.01
C THR A 293 3.70 16.49 -30.50
N ALA A 294 2.70 15.80 -29.93
CA ALA A 294 2.65 15.57 -28.48
C ALA A 294 1.77 14.33 -28.21
N GLY A 295 2.39 13.21 -28.04
CA GLY A 295 1.86 11.99 -27.47
C GLY A 295 2.73 11.56 -26.32
#